data_0a73be6feb828b3325e8664c37dafe1c
#
_entry.id   0a73be6feb828b3325e8664c37dafe1c
#
_cell.length_a   1.000
_cell.length_b   1.000
_cell.length_c   1.000
_cell.angle_alpha   90.00
_cell.angle_beta   90.00
_cell.angle_gamma   90.00
#
_symmetry.space_group_name_H-M   'P 1'
#
loop_
_entity.id
_entity.type
_entity.pdbx_description
1 polymer ?
#
loop_
_entity_poly.entity_id
_entity_poly.type
_entity_poly.pdbx_seq_one_letter_code
_entity_poly.pdbx_strand_id
1 'polypeptide(L)'
;MGKKVKTIEIPRDKAVFWLDANGCWHNSDGKFRHKKIIDYFHTSIQQDHKGYHLYQAHENYVEKVYFHYDDQALFVFDVLQEKDITLVLNTKKRIKLKPRKLFIKNDSLYMHLGDETIKFAEQALMKIAASLEEEGDLLFIRSKDRRYRIPTQEEKGKTSWA
;
A
#
# COMPACT_ATOMS: atom_id res chain seq x y z
N MET A 1 14.36 21.04 -29.07
CA MET A 1 14.96 19.77 -28.77
C MET A 1 15.12 19.54 -27.30
N GLY A 2 14.43 18.54 -26.77
CA GLY A 2 14.46 18.23 -25.36
C GLY A 2 15.83 17.73 -24.91
N LYS A 3 16.31 18.30 -23.82
CA LYS A 3 17.48 17.77 -23.14
C LYS A 3 17.15 16.36 -22.63
N LYS A 4 17.99 15.40 -22.96
CA LYS A 4 17.90 14.09 -22.33
C LYS A 4 18.12 14.24 -20.83
N VAL A 5 17.08 13.94 -20.06
CA VAL A 5 17.17 13.98 -18.60
C VAL A 5 17.93 12.73 -18.18
N LYS A 6 19.01 12.93 -17.45
CA LYS A 6 19.80 11.83 -16.89
C LYS A 6 19.00 11.18 -15.75
N THR A 7 18.93 9.86 -15.75
CA THR A 7 18.31 9.12 -14.66
C THR A 7 19.38 8.49 -13.79
N ILE A 8 19.33 8.78 -12.49
CA ILE A 8 20.21 8.18 -11.49
C ILE A 8 19.37 7.17 -10.71
N GLU A 9 19.81 5.92 -10.72
CA GLU A 9 19.14 4.85 -9.97
C GLU A 9 19.98 4.46 -8.77
N ILE A 10 19.36 4.49 -7.59
CA ILE A 10 20.00 4.04 -6.35
C ILE A 10 19.36 2.69 -6.02
N PRO A 11 20.16 1.60 -6.01
CA PRO A 11 19.62 0.27 -5.76
C PRO A 11 19.15 0.10 -4.32
N ARG A 12 18.28 -0.88 -4.12
CA ARG A 12 17.61 -1.12 -2.84
C ARG A 12 18.58 -1.27 -1.67
N ASP A 13 19.70 -1.95 -1.88
CA ASP A 13 20.70 -2.17 -0.83
C ASP A 13 21.48 -0.92 -0.47
N LYS A 14 21.38 0.15 -1.25
CA LYS A 14 22.01 1.44 -0.97
C LYS A 14 21.07 2.45 -0.36
N ALA A 15 19.76 2.16 -0.33
CA ALA A 15 18.78 3.05 0.28
C ALA A 15 18.98 3.07 1.80
N VAL A 16 18.88 4.27 2.38
CA VAL A 16 19.11 4.46 3.82
C VAL A 16 17.82 4.52 4.61
N PHE A 17 16.69 4.21 3.98
CA PHE A 17 15.37 4.21 4.59
C PHE A 17 14.59 3.00 4.10
N TRP A 18 13.54 2.64 4.83
CA TRP A 18 12.65 1.53 4.45
C TRP A 18 11.25 1.79 4.95
N LEU A 19 10.29 1.04 4.41
CA LEU A 19 8.88 1.12 4.75
C LEU A 19 8.50 -0.15 5.52
N ASP A 20 7.93 0.00 6.72
CA ASP A 20 7.56 -1.16 7.52
C ASP A 20 6.21 -1.74 7.10
N ALA A 21 5.81 -2.83 7.77
CA ALA A 21 4.56 -3.55 7.44
C ALA A 21 3.30 -2.75 7.78
N ASN A 22 3.44 -1.66 8.51
CA ASN A 22 2.32 -0.79 8.90
C ASN A 22 2.27 0.51 8.09
N GLY A 23 3.14 0.65 7.09
CA GLY A 23 3.17 1.84 6.25
C GLY A 23 3.91 3.01 6.87
N CYS A 24 4.85 2.74 7.76
CA CYS A 24 5.66 3.77 8.40
C CYS A 24 7.09 3.75 7.88
N TRP A 25 7.62 4.92 7.60
CA TRP A 25 8.99 5.07 7.12
C TRP A 25 9.98 5.08 8.28
N HIS A 26 11.14 4.48 8.06
CA HIS A 26 12.23 4.39 9.04
C HIS A 26 13.57 4.67 8.39
N ASN A 27 14.52 5.13 9.19
CA ASN A 27 15.93 5.12 8.84
C ASN A 27 16.72 4.62 10.06
N SER A 28 18.06 4.69 10.01
CA SER A 28 18.90 4.20 11.09
C SER A 28 18.65 4.89 12.44
N ASP A 29 18.09 6.09 12.42
CA ASP A 29 17.74 6.84 13.64
C ASP A 29 16.36 6.50 14.19
N GLY A 30 15.60 5.70 13.47
CA GLY A 30 14.29 5.25 13.90
C GLY A 30 13.16 5.67 12.97
N LYS A 31 11.95 5.61 13.50
CA LYS A 31 10.74 5.93 12.76
C LYS A 31 10.65 7.43 12.46
N PHE A 32 10.28 7.76 11.23
CA PHE A 32 10.05 9.15 10.82
C PHE A 32 8.89 9.74 11.60
N ARG A 33 9.04 10.99 12.05
CA ARG A 33 8.01 11.70 12.82
C ARG A 33 7.52 12.98 12.15
N HIS A 34 8.28 13.53 11.20
CA HIS A 34 7.95 14.79 10.56
C HIS A 34 6.91 14.56 9.46
N LYS A 35 5.71 15.08 9.65
CA LYS A 35 4.58 14.82 8.77
C LYS A 35 4.85 15.18 7.31
N LYS A 36 5.47 16.34 7.05
CA LYS A 36 5.75 16.77 5.68
C LYS A 36 6.71 15.83 4.97
N ILE A 37 7.71 15.35 5.69
CA ILE A 37 8.67 14.38 5.13
C ILE A 37 7.97 13.04 4.87
N ILE A 38 7.16 12.58 5.80
CA ILE A 38 6.40 11.34 5.65
C ILE A 38 5.49 11.42 4.43
N ASP A 39 4.74 12.50 4.29
CA ASP A 39 3.83 12.70 3.16
C ASP A 39 4.60 12.78 1.84
N TYR A 40 5.73 13.47 1.84
CA TYR A 40 6.59 13.58 0.65
C TYR A 40 7.09 12.21 0.20
N PHE A 41 7.53 11.37 1.14
CA PHE A 41 7.99 10.02 0.81
C PHE A 41 6.86 9.20 0.20
N HIS A 42 5.70 9.18 0.85
CA HIS A 42 4.55 8.43 0.34
C HIS A 42 4.12 8.88 -1.06
N THR A 43 4.05 10.18 -1.29
CA THR A 43 3.59 10.70 -2.58
C THR A 43 4.64 10.56 -3.68
N SER A 44 5.88 10.25 -3.31
CA SER A 44 6.96 10.03 -4.27
C SER A 44 7.06 8.58 -4.75
N ILE A 45 6.27 7.66 -4.18
CA ILE A 45 6.31 6.24 -4.56
C ILE A 45 5.81 6.06 -5.99
N GLN A 46 6.62 5.42 -6.81
CA GLN A 46 6.27 4.99 -8.16
C GLN A 46 6.77 3.57 -8.37
N GLN A 47 6.31 2.93 -9.42
CA GLN A 47 6.70 1.58 -9.77
C GLN A 47 7.15 1.54 -11.23
N ASP A 48 8.21 0.80 -11.49
CA ASP A 48 8.63 0.44 -12.84
C ASP A 48 8.96 -1.07 -12.86
N HIS A 49 9.56 -1.55 -13.96
CA HIS A 49 9.89 -2.97 -14.09
C HIS A 49 10.89 -3.49 -13.06
N LYS A 50 11.63 -2.58 -12.40
CA LYS A 50 12.58 -2.93 -11.33
C LYS A 50 11.95 -2.90 -9.94
N GLY A 51 10.73 -2.39 -9.82
CA GLY A 51 9.98 -2.36 -8.57
C GLY A 51 9.63 -0.96 -8.09
N TYR A 52 9.23 -0.89 -6.83
CA TYR A 52 8.86 0.38 -6.22
C TYR A 52 10.08 1.20 -5.86
N HIS A 53 9.99 2.50 -6.10
CA HIS A 53 11.05 3.45 -5.80
C HIS A 53 10.44 4.80 -5.45
N LEU A 54 11.25 5.66 -4.82
CA LEU A 54 10.91 7.06 -4.65
C LEU A 54 11.46 7.82 -5.86
N TYR A 55 10.57 8.53 -6.52
CA TYR A 55 10.90 9.31 -7.72
C TYR A 55 11.08 10.76 -7.33
N GLN A 56 12.25 11.33 -7.66
CA GLN A 56 12.53 12.74 -7.46
C GLN A 56 13.01 13.36 -8.76
N ALA A 57 12.31 14.41 -9.19
CA ALA A 57 12.75 15.21 -10.35
C ALA A 57 13.58 16.38 -9.86
N HIS A 58 14.81 16.45 -10.34
CA HIS A 58 15.70 17.60 -10.11
C HIS A 58 15.81 18.39 -11.40
N GLU A 59 16.44 19.56 -11.34
CA GLU A 59 16.53 20.44 -12.49
C GLU A 59 17.15 19.78 -13.72
N ASN A 60 18.24 19.01 -13.54
CA ASN A 60 18.98 18.40 -14.62
C ASN A 60 18.93 16.88 -14.67
N TYR A 61 18.27 16.24 -13.70
CA TYR A 61 18.24 14.79 -13.64
C TYR A 61 17.03 14.31 -12.86
N VAL A 62 16.76 13.01 -13.00
CA VAL A 62 15.74 12.29 -12.24
C VAL A 62 16.44 11.27 -11.37
N GLU A 63 16.02 11.16 -10.13
CA GLU A 63 16.55 10.18 -9.20
C GLU A 63 15.47 9.18 -8.84
N LYS A 64 15.82 7.89 -8.93
CA LYS A 64 14.95 6.79 -8.50
C LYS A 64 15.67 6.03 -7.39
N VAL A 65 15.11 6.08 -6.18
CA VAL A 65 15.67 5.36 -5.04
C VAL A 65 14.79 4.16 -4.75
N TYR A 66 15.25 2.96 -5.11
CA TYR A 66 14.53 1.74 -4.79
C TYR A 66 14.70 1.46 -3.30
N PHE A 67 13.64 1.00 -2.65
CA PHE A 67 13.66 0.85 -1.20
C PHE A 67 13.11 -0.51 -0.79
N HIS A 68 13.51 -0.95 0.39
CA HIS A 68 12.98 -2.15 1.03
C HIS A 68 11.63 -1.82 1.69
N TYR A 69 10.67 -2.71 1.54
CA TYR A 69 9.40 -2.63 2.26
C TYR A 69 9.09 -4.01 2.84
N ASP A 70 8.66 -4.03 4.10
CA ASP A 70 8.50 -5.28 4.84
C ASP A 70 7.36 -6.14 4.33
N ASP A 71 6.27 -5.53 3.86
CA ASP A 71 5.10 -6.25 3.36
C ASP A 71 4.63 -5.68 2.03
N GLN A 72 4.13 -4.46 2.01
CA GLN A 72 3.63 -3.79 0.81
C GLN A 72 4.17 -2.38 0.73
N ALA A 73 4.24 -1.84 -0.49
CA ALA A 73 4.60 -0.45 -0.70
C ALA A 73 3.35 0.44 -0.75
N LEU A 74 2.21 -0.13 -1.12
CA LEU A 74 0.95 0.60 -1.24
C LEU A 74 0.00 0.22 -0.11
N PHE A 75 -0.57 1.25 0.51
CA PHE A 75 -1.50 1.11 1.64
C PHE A 75 -2.75 1.92 1.40
N VAL A 76 -3.88 1.43 1.92
CA VAL A 76 -5.07 2.25 2.07
C VAL A 76 -4.92 3.00 3.38
N PHE A 77 -4.84 4.33 3.32
CA PHE A 77 -4.68 5.17 4.51
C PHE A 77 -5.99 5.79 4.97
N ASP A 78 -6.96 5.93 4.09
CA ASP A 78 -8.25 6.50 4.44
C ASP A 78 -9.38 5.87 3.62
N VAL A 79 -10.57 5.91 4.16
CA VAL A 79 -11.77 5.35 3.54
C VAL A 79 -12.85 6.43 3.57
N LEU A 80 -13.35 6.79 2.40
CA LEU A 80 -14.43 7.76 2.26
C LEU A 80 -15.71 6.99 1.99
N GLN A 81 -16.62 6.99 2.96
CA GLN A 81 -17.89 6.28 2.85
C GLN A 81 -18.99 7.26 2.44
N GLU A 82 -19.05 7.49 1.16
CA GLU A 82 -20.12 8.27 0.55
C GLU A 82 -21.08 7.29 -0.13
N LYS A 83 -21.70 7.71 -1.23
CA LYS A 83 -22.56 6.85 -2.04
C LYS A 83 -21.83 5.56 -2.44
N ASP A 84 -20.57 5.69 -2.82
CA ASP A 84 -19.64 4.58 -3.06
C ASP A 84 -18.49 4.67 -2.07
N ILE A 85 -17.89 3.53 -1.75
CA ILE A 85 -16.71 3.52 -0.89
C ILE A 85 -15.49 3.83 -1.74
N THR A 86 -14.81 4.91 -1.39
CA THR A 86 -13.57 5.33 -2.03
C THR A 86 -12.40 5.10 -1.08
N LEU A 87 -11.32 4.51 -1.60
CA LEU A 87 -10.12 4.27 -0.84
C LEU A 87 -9.07 5.33 -1.20
N VAL A 88 -8.43 5.91 -0.20
CA VAL A 88 -7.34 6.87 -0.40
C VAL A 88 -6.03 6.17 -0.04
N LEU A 89 -5.14 6.07 -1.01
CA LEU A 89 -3.87 5.39 -0.80
C LEU A 89 -2.86 6.30 -0.10
N ASN A 90 -1.78 5.70 0.38
CA ASN A 90 -0.66 6.48 0.96
C ASN A 90 -0.06 7.45 -0.05
N THR A 91 -0.15 7.15 -1.34
CA THR A 91 0.28 8.03 -2.43
C THR A 91 -0.69 9.18 -2.70
N LYS A 92 -1.81 9.26 -1.98
CA LYS A 92 -2.93 10.19 -2.16
C LYS A 92 -3.84 9.85 -3.34
N LYS A 93 -3.52 8.81 -4.09
CA LYS A 93 -4.39 8.35 -5.17
C LYS A 93 -5.71 7.84 -4.59
N ARG A 94 -6.81 8.16 -5.26
CA ARG A 94 -8.15 7.68 -4.89
C ARG A 94 -8.57 6.59 -5.84
N ILE A 95 -9.07 5.49 -5.29
CA ILE A 95 -9.58 4.37 -6.07
C ILE A 95 -10.90 3.90 -5.49
N LYS A 96 -11.72 3.27 -6.30
CA LYS A 96 -12.97 2.68 -5.82
C LYS A 96 -12.68 1.34 -5.14
N LEU A 97 -13.40 1.06 -4.07
CA LEU A 97 -13.38 -0.25 -3.45
C LEU A 97 -13.87 -1.29 -4.44
N LYS A 98 -13.13 -2.39 -4.55
CA LYS A 98 -13.53 -3.56 -5.35
C LYS A 98 -13.76 -4.72 -4.39
N PRO A 99 -15.01 -4.94 -3.93
CA PRO A 99 -15.29 -5.93 -2.88
C PRO A 99 -14.79 -7.34 -3.21
N ARG A 100 -14.86 -7.73 -4.48
CA ARG A 100 -14.44 -9.07 -4.91
C ARG A 100 -12.93 -9.26 -4.92
N LYS A 101 -12.17 -8.18 -4.76
CA LYS A 101 -10.71 -8.21 -4.75
C LYS A 101 -10.12 -8.18 -3.34
N LEU A 102 -10.97 -8.10 -2.32
CA LEU A 102 -10.54 -8.10 -0.93
C LEU A 102 -10.17 -9.51 -0.47
N PHE A 103 -9.18 -9.59 0.38
CA PHE A 103 -8.79 -10.86 1.02
C PHE A 103 -8.10 -10.60 2.35
N ILE A 104 -8.13 -11.60 3.22
CA ILE A 104 -7.44 -11.60 4.51
C ILE A 104 -6.21 -12.48 4.38
N LYS A 105 -5.09 -12.01 4.90
CA LYS A 105 -3.85 -12.78 4.99
C LYS A 105 -3.12 -12.34 6.25
N ASN A 106 -2.71 -13.29 7.09
CA ASN A 106 -2.02 -13.01 8.35
C ASN A 106 -2.74 -11.94 9.19
N ASP A 107 -4.06 -12.07 9.30
CA ASP A 107 -4.94 -11.18 10.07
C ASP A 107 -4.98 -9.72 9.57
N SER A 108 -4.51 -9.47 8.37
CA SER A 108 -4.58 -8.16 7.74
C SER A 108 -5.48 -8.18 6.52
N LEU A 109 -6.05 -7.03 6.19
CA LEU A 109 -6.93 -6.88 5.03
C LEU A 109 -6.16 -6.29 3.87
N TYR A 110 -6.31 -6.92 2.72
CA TYR A 110 -5.65 -6.52 1.47
C TYR A 110 -6.67 -6.42 0.34
N MET A 111 -6.28 -5.74 -0.73
CA MET A 111 -7.05 -5.72 -1.96
C MET A 111 -6.11 -5.86 -3.16
N HIS A 112 -6.50 -6.72 -4.11
CA HIS A 112 -5.78 -6.77 -5.40
C HIS A 112 -6.19 -5.60 -6.27
N LEU A 113 -5.23 -4.95 -6.90
CA LEU A 113 -5.46 -3.87 -7.85
C LEU A 113 -4.56 -4.12 -9.06
N GLY A 114 -5.12 -4.81 -10.08
CA GLY A 114 -4.31 -5.27 -11.19
C GLY A 114 -3.23 -6.22 -10.69
N ASP A 115 -1.98 -5.95 -11.04
CA ASP A 115 -0.83 -6.76 -10.60
C ASP A 115 -0.32 -6.34 -9.22
N GLU A 116 -0.91 -5.29 -8.63
CA GLU A 116 -0.47 -4.76 -7.36
C GLU A 116 -1.36 -5.28 -6.24
N THR A 117 -0.81 -5.30 -5.03
CA THR A 117 -1.54 -5.62 -3.81
C THR A 117 -1.44 -4.43 -2.87
N ILE A 118 -2.57 -4.05 -2.30
CA ILE A 118 -2.68 -2.91 -1.40
C ILE A 118 -3.09 -3.42 -0.03
N LYS A 119 -2.41 -2.96 1.02
CA LYS A 119 -2.73 -3.35 2.39
C LYS A 119 -3.51 -2.23 3.08
N PHE A 120 -4.57 -2.57 3.81
CA PHE A 120 -5.29 -1.59 4.62
C PHE A 120 -4.45 -1.28 5.86
N ALA A 121 -4.10 -0.01 6.04
CA ALA A 121 -3.47 0.44 7.27
C ALA A 121 -4.49 0.41 8.40
N GLU A 122 -4.02 0.40 9.63
CA GLU A 122 -4.87 0.27 10.81
C GLU A 122 -5.99 1.31 10.87
N GLN A 123 -5.66 2.57 10.59
CA GLN A 123 -6.64 3.64 10.62
C GLN A 123 -7.72 3.48 9.55
N ALA A 124 -7.36 2.94 8.39
CA ALA A 124 -8.33 2.69 7.32
C ALA A 124 -9.20 1.48 7.66
N LEU A 125 -8.60 0.46 8.26
CA LEU A 125 -9.34 -0.73 8.71
C LEU A 125 -10.42 -0.35 9.70
N MET A 126 -10.12 0.54 10.64
CA MET A 126 -11.10 1.02 11.61
C MET A 126 -12.27 1.74 10.93
N LYS A 127 -12.01 2.48 9.88
CA LYS A 127 -13.07 3.18 9.15
C LYS A 127 -13.95 2.23 8.34
N ILE A 128 -13.35 1.24 7.69
CA ILE A 128 -14.11 0.29 6.88
C ILE A 128 -14.85 -0.74 7.73
N ALA A 129 -14.49 -0.87 8.99
CA ALA A 129 -15.08 -1.86 9.90
C ALA A 129 -16.60 -1.73 10.01
N ALA A 130 -17.14 -0.51 9.83
CA ALA A 130 -18.58 -0.29 9.85
C ALA A 130 -19.30 -1.04 8.73
N SER A 131 -18.61 -1.38 7.66
CA SER A 131 -19.15 -2.13 6.54
C SER A 131 -18.83 -3.62 6.58
N LEU A 132 -18.10 -4.07 7.61
CA LEU A 132 -17.74 -5.47 7.76
C LEU A 132 -18.78 -6.20 8.61
N GLU A 133 -19.08 -7.42 8.24
CA GLU A 133 -20.02 -8.29 8.95
C GLU A 133 -19.39 -9.66 9.14
N GLU A 134 -19.55 -10.20 10.34
CA GLU A 134 -19.07 -11.54 10.65
C GLU A 134 -20.24 -12.48 10.80
N GLU A 135 -20.09 -13.69 10.29
CA GLU A 135 -21.06 -14.75 10.45
C GLU A 135 -20.30 -16.06 10.65
N GLY A 136 -20.22 -16.50 11.90
CA GLY A 136 -19.34 -17.59 12.27
C GLY A 136 -17.89 -17.20 11.99
N ASP A 137 -17.19 -18.07 11.24
CA ASP A 137 -15.80 -17.81 10.85
C ASP A 137 -15.69 -17.03 9.53
N LEU A 138 -16.83 -16.63 8.95
CA LEU A 138 -16.86 -15.96 7.66
C LEU A 138 -16.90 -14.46 7.84
N LEU A 139 -16.12 -13.75 7.04
CA LEU A 139 -16.11 -12.29 7.00
C LEU A 139 -16.70 -11.81 5.69
N PHE A 140 -17.55 -10.78 5.78
CA PHE A 140 -18.20 -10.17 4.63
C PHE A 140 -18.04 -8.67 4.67
N ILE A 141 -18.11 -8.05 3.51
CA ILE A 141 -18.25 -6.59 3.39
C ILE A 141 -19.57 -6.27 2.70
N ARG A 142 -20.26 -5.27 3.23
CA ARG A 142 -21.50 -4.77 2.62
C ARG A 142 -21.18 -3.55 1.78
N SER A 143 -21.58 -3.61 0.51
CA SER A 143 -21.40 -2.51 -0.42
C SER A 143 -22.58 -2.47 -1.37
N LYS A 144 -23.23 -1.30 -1.50
CA LYS A 144 -24.38 -1.09 -2.39
C LYS A 144 -25.48 -2.14 -2.22
N ASP A 145 -25.91 -2.36 -0.99
CA ASP A 145 -26.96 -3.33 -0.63
C ASP A 145 -26.63 -4.78 -0.95
N ARG A 146 -25.39 -5.08 -1.25
CA ARG A 146 -24.89 -6.43 -1.45
C ARG A 146 -23.87 -6.78 -0.38
N ARG A 147 -23.79 -8.08 -0.11
CA ARG A 147 -22.82 -8.63 0.83
C ARG A 147 -21.85 -9.51 0.05
N TYR A 148 -20.55 -9.24 0.22
CA TYR A 148 -19.49 -9.96 -0.47
C TYR A 148 -18.63 -10.68 0.56
N ARG A 149 -18.36 -11.96 0.34
CA ARG A 149 -17.47 -12.70 1.22
C ARG A 149 -16.04 -12.28 0.96
N ILE A 150 -15.28 -12.08 2.05
CA ILE A 150 -13.86 -11.82 2.00
C ILE A 150 -13.12 -13.11 2.32
N PRO A 151 -12.43 -13.72 1.34
CA PRO A 151 -11.72 -14.98 1.58
C PRO A 151 -10.45 -14.77 2.40
N THR A 152 -10.03 -15.81 3.09
CA THR A 152 -8.74 -15.84 3.76
C THR A 152 -7.77 -16.59 2.84
N GLN A 153 -6.61 -15.99 2.59
CA GLN A 153 -5.55 -16.60 1.81
C GLN A 153 -4.48 -17.15 2.74
N GLU A 154 -4.02 -18.36 2.44
CA GLU A 154 -2.90 -18.91 3.15
C GLU A 154 -1.60 -18.32 2.63
N GLU A 155 -0.62 -18.18 3.52
CA GLU A 155 0.67 -17.67 3.16
C GLU A 155 1.41 -18.68 2.29
N LYS A 156 1.85 -18.24 1.08
CA LYS A 156 2.70 -19.07 0.24
C LYS A 156 4.05 -19.26 0.92
N GLY A 157 4.45 -20.49 1.15
CA GLY A 157 5.72 -20.79 1.79
C GLY A 157 5.59 -21.44 3.14
N LYS A 158 4.43 -21.39 3.76
CA LYS A 158 4.09 -22.34 4.80
C LYS A 158 3.54 -23.57 4.11
N THR A 159 4.38 -24.24 3.35
CA THR A 159 4.04 -25.58 3.01
C THR A 159 3.83 -26.29 4.31
N SER A 160 2.64 -26.60 4.57
CA SER A 160 2.37 -27.59 5.57
C SER A 160 2.93 -28.89 5.06
N TRP A 161 4.19 -29.06 5.31
CA TRP A 161 4.77 -30.34 5.24
C TRP A 161 4.73 -30.95 6.62
N ALA A 162 3.84 -30.48 7.28
CA ALA A 162 3.40 -31.30 8.39
C ALA A 162 2.64 -32.44 7.82
#